data_a8f6701a399fa0b4d551ba6d5c594046
#
_entry.id   a8f6701a399fa0b4d551ba6d5c594046
#
_cell.length_a   1.000
_cell.length_b   1.000
_cell.length_c   1.000
_cell.angle_alpha   90.00
_cell.angle_beta   90.00
_cell.angle_gamma   90.00
#
_symmetry.space_group_name_H-M   'P 1'
#
loop_
_entity.id
_entity.type
_entity.pdbx_description
1 polymer ?
#
loop_
_entity_poly.entity_id
_entity_poly.type
_entity_poly.pdbx_seq_one_letter_code
_entity_poly.pdbx_strand_id
1 'polypeptide(L)' 'MIVYKVFYKNVELERNEVLGVLYERRKDLRGMTQFESGMRWARIFFGELVKDKEAISVVPIELKYAEG' A
#
# COMPACT_ATOMS: atom_id res chain seq x y z
N MET A 1 -14.60 -0.24 -1.34
CA MET A 1 -13.40 0.37 -0.74
C MET A 1 -12.24 -0.60 -0.77
N ILE A 2 -11.09 -0.12 -1.17
CA ILE A 2 -9.88 -0.93 -1.20
C ILE A 2 -8.98 -0.47 -0.07
N VAL A 3 -8.44 -1.43 0.68
CA VAL A 3 -7.45 -1.14 1.70
C VAL A 3 -6.12 -1.70 1.22
N TYR A 4 -5.08 -0.89 1.29
CA TYR A 4 -3.74 -1.36 0.95
C TYR A 4 -2.96 -1.53 2.24
N LYS A 5 -2.41 -2.71 2.42
CA LYS A 5 -1.47 -2.95 3.50
C LYS A 5 -0.09 -2.60 2.98
N VAL A 6 0.60 -1.70 3.65
CA VAL A 6 1.87 -1.15 3.19
C VAL A 6 3.01 -1.78 3.95
N PHE A 7 3.97 -2.31 3.21
CA PHE A 7 5.13 -2.99 3.78
C PHE A 7 6.41 -2.33 3.33
N TYR A 8 7.42 -2.47 4.14
CA TYR A 8 8.79 -2.08 3.80
C TYR A 8 9.68 -3.31 3.92
N LYS A 9 10.43 -3.59 2.86
CA LYS A 9 11.39 -4.68 2.88
C LYS A 9 12.68 -4.18 3.52
N ASN A 10 12.94 -4.63 4.72
CA ASN A 10 14.15 -4.26 5.44
C ASN A 10 15.24 -5.29 5.12
N VAL A 11 16.14 -4.90 4.24
CA VAL A 11 17.20 -5.80 3.77
C VAL A 11 18.16 -6.17 4.89
N GLU A 12 18.45 -5.23 5.78
CA GLU A 12 19.37 -5.48 6.89
C GLU A 12 18.83 -6.52 7.85
N LEU A 13 17.54 -6.48 8.11
CA LEU A 13 16.89 -7.43 9.01
C LEU A 13 16.31 -8.64 8.30
N GLU A 14 16.41 -8.65 6.97
CA GLU A 14 15.88 -9.73 6.12
C GLU A 14 14.41 -10.04 6.40
N ARG A 15 13.62 -9.01 6.61
CA ARG A 15 12.19 -9.16 6.87
C ARG A 15 11.40 -7.99 6.35
N ASN A 16 10.10 -8.20 6.19
CA ASN A 16 9.17 -7.16 5.83
C ASN A 16 8.58 -6.54 7.10
N GLU A 17 8.48 -5.24 7.11
CA GLU A 17 7.87 -4.52 8.22
C GLU A 17 6.59 -3.86 7.73
N VAL A 18 5.54 -3.93 8.52
CA VAL A 18 4.29 -3.25 8.19
C VAL A 18 4.44 -1.77 8.53
N LEU A 19 4.27 -0.91 7.53
CA LEU A 19 4.32 0.53 7.75
C LEU A 19 2.95 1.10 8.13
N GLY A 20 1.90 0.52 7.59
CA GLY A 20 0.55 1.00 7.86
C GLY A 20 -0.43 0.54 6.81
N VAL A 21 -1.54 1.22 6.74
CA VAL A 21 -2.58 0.93 5.76
C VAL A 21 -3.03 2.22 5.09
N LEU A 22 -3.48 2.09 3.84
CA LEU A 22 -4.06 3.18 3.09
C LEU A 22 -5.45 2.77 2.63
N TYR A 23 -6.33 3.74 2.51
CA TYR A 23 -7.70 3.51 2.05
C TYR A 23 -7.91 4.21 0.73
N GLU A 24 -8.34 3.47 -0.27
CA GLU A 24 -8.68 4.02 -1.59
C GLU A 24 -10.18 4.11 -1.72
N ARG A 25 -10.69 5.32 -1.80
CA ARG A 25 -12.13 5.56 -1.90
C ARG A 25 -12.61 5.72 -3.33
N ARG A 26 -11.69 5.91 -4.26
CA ARG A 26 -12.06 6.10 -5.65
C ARG A 26 -12.48 4.78 -6.27
N LYS A 27 -13.53 4.81 -7.04
CA LYS A 27 -13.97 3.64 -7.80
C LYS A 27 -13.27 3.59 -9.15
N ASP A 28 -12.96 4.76 -9.69
CA ASP A 28 -12.27 4.89 -10.97
C ASP A 28 -10.82 5.29 -10.72
N LEU A 29 -9.91 4.41 -11.04
CA LEU A 29 -8.48 4.63 -10.83
C LEU A 29 -7.81 5.22 -12.08
N ARG A 30 -8.62 5.66 -13.05
CA ARG A 30 -8.14 6.32 -14.27
C ARG A 30 -7.14 5.49 -15.06
N GLY A 31 -7.48 4.22 -15.23
CA GLY A 31 -6.63 3.30 -15.98
C GLY A 31 -5.49 2.68 -15.19
N MET A 32 -5.30 3.08 -13.95
CA MET A 32 -4.29 2.46 -13.09
C MET A 32 -4.84 1.19 -12.47
N THR A 33 -3.99 0.21 -12.28
CA THR A 33 -4.35 -0.96 -11.51
C THR A 33 -4.40 -0.60 -10.04
N GLN A 34 -5.04 -1.44 -9.24
CA GLN A 34 -5.05 -1.25 -7.78
C GLN A 34 -3.63 -1.22 -7.23
N PHE A 35 -2.79 -2.12 -7.72
CA PHE A 35 -1.41 -2.18 -7.26
C PHE A 35 -0.65 -0.89 -7.57
N GLU A 36 -0.77 -0.38 -8.80
CA GLU A 36 -0.10 0.86 -9.20
C GLU A 36 -0.56 2.04 -8.35
N SER A 37 -1.87 2.17 -8.15
CA SER A 37 -2.42 3.24 -7.32
C SER A 37 -1.93 3.13 -5.89
N GLY A 38 -1.97 1.94 -5.32
CA GLY A 38 -1.50 1.71 -3.96
C GLY A 38 -0.03 2.03 -3.78
N MET A 39 0.81 1.62 -4.74
CA MET A 39 2.25 1.90 -4.70
C MET A 39 2.52 3.40 -4.75
N ARG A 40 1.80 4.10 -5.62
CA ARG A 40 1.96 5.54 -5.75
C ARG A 40 1.65 6.26 -4.43
N TRP A 41 0.50 5.94 -3.84
CA TRP A 41 0.09 6.57 -2.59
C TRP A 41 1.01 6.18 -1.42
N ALA A 42 1.44 4.92 -1.39
CA ALA A 42 2.33 4.47 -0.34
C ALA A 42 3.66 5.22 -0.36
N ARG A 43 4.21 5.45 -1.54
CA ARG A 43 5.45 6.22 -1.67
C ARG A 43 5.27 7.67 -1.24
N ILE A 44 4.11 8.25 -1.52
CA ILE A 44 3.82 9.62 -1.11
C ILE A 44 3.69 9.71 0.41
N PHE A 45 2.92 8.83 1.02
CA PHE A 45 2.62 8.91 2.44
C PHE A 45 3.71 8.34 3.34
N PHE A 46 4.39 7.31 2.90
CA PHE A 46 5.37 6.61 3.74
C PHE A 46 6.81 6.76 3.28
N GLY A 47 7.03 7.41 2.15
CA GLY A 47 8.38 7.48 1.56
C GLY A 47 9.41 8.18 2.44
N GLU A 48 8.97 9.12 3.27
CA GLU A 48 9.88 9.85 4.16
C GLU A 48 10.26 9.05 5.40
N LEU A 49 9.52 7.98 5.68
CA LEU A 49 9.76 7.15 6.85
C LEU A 49 10.82 6.08 6.62
N VAL A 50 11.23 5.89 5.38
CA VAL A 50 12.15 4.82 5.01
C VAL A 50 13.31 5.38 4.21
N LYS A 51 14.42 4.66 4.20
CA LYS A 51 15.62 5.07 3.46
C LYS A 51 15.46 4.88 1.96
N ASP A 52 14.75 3.85 1.56
CA ASP A 52 14.62 3.48 0.17
C ASP A 52 13.14 3.32 -0.20
N LYS A 53 12.61 4.29 -0.92
CA LYS A 53 11.22 4.27 -1.37
C LYS A 53 10.92 3.07 -2.27
N GLU A 54 11.92 2.58 -2.97
CA GLU A 54 11.72 1.44 -3.87
C GLU A 54 11.47 0.14 -3.11
N ALA A 55 11.80 0.10 -1.84
CA ALA A 55 11.56 -1.07 -1.01
C ALA A 55 10.15 -1.12 -0.41
N ILE A 56 9.35 -0.09 -0.65
CA ILE A 56 7.95 -0.06 -0.22
C ILE A 56 7.12 -0.92 -1.16
N SER A 57 6.25 -1.73 -0.59
CA SER A 57 5.34 -2.57 -1.35
C SER A 57 3.94 -2.51 -0.73
N VAL A 58 2.94 -2.81 -1.53
CA VAL A 58 1.55 -2.81 -1.06
C VAL A 58 0.87 -4.11 -1.43
N VAL A 59 -0.09 -4.50 -0.59
CA VAL A 59 -0.98 -5.62 -0.88
C VAL A 59 -2.40 -5.06 -0.83
N PRO A 60 -3.09 -4.98 -1.96
CA PRO A 60 -4.47 -4.52 -1.95
C PRO A 60 -5.39 -5.59 -1.36
N ILE A 61 -6.24 -5.15 -0.46
CA ILE A 61 -7.21 -6.02 0.18
C ILE A 61 -8.58 -5.43 -0.07
N GLU A 62 -9.42 -6.14 -0.78
CA GLU A 62 -10.77 -5.69 -0.99
C GLU A 62 -11.60 -6.03 0.23
N LEU A 63 -12.14 -4.99 0.85
CA LEU A 63 -13.03 -5.19 1.98
C LEU A 63 -14.41 -5.53 1.47
N LYS A 64 -14.85 -6.71 1.75
CA LYS A 64 -16.23 -7.09 1.55
C LYS A 64 -16.91 -6.90 2.88
N TYR A 65 -17.81 -5.94 2.91
CA TYR A 65 -18.61 -5.82 4.10
C TYR A 65 -19.45 -7.06 4.23
N ALA A 66 -19.35 -7.67 5.39
CA ALA A 66 -20.30 -8.71 5.71
C ALA A 66 -21.66 -8.00 5.69
N GLU A 67 -22.44 -8.34 4.69
CA GLU A 67 -23.79 -7.86 4.61
C GLU A 67 -24.59 -8.53 5.73
N GLY A 68 -24.56 -7.77 6.64
CA GLY A 68 -25.56 -8.19 7.76
C GLY A 68 -25.86 -7.85 7.51
#